data_4a763e00e643a8f83eb4537a48d277db
#
_entry.id   4a763e00e643a8f83eb4537a48d277db
#
_cell.length_a   1.000
_cell.length_b   1.000
_cell.length_c   1.000
_cell.angle_alpha   90.00
_cell.angle_beta   90.00
_cell.angle_gamma   90.00
#
_symmetry.space_group_name_H-M   'P 1'
#
loop_
_entity.id
_entity.type
_entity.pdbx_description
1 polymer ?
#
loop_
_entity_poly.entity_id
_entity_poly.type
_entity_poly.pdbx_seq_one_letter_code
_entity_poly.pdbx_strand_id
1 'polypeptide(L)'
;MRRQLRSARLAQEKYEQNRKELIAGISHDLSTPLTLLKGYASGILVGIAKTAEKRHHYVELIYQNACTLEKLVDRLFLFSKLDLGQVSFMMERVSLRDYFADFAAENTERLAERGLILHYSPPAGPAWTAIDRMQFQRVIDNLLENALKYK
;
A
#
# COMPACT_ATOMS: atom_id res chain seq x y z
N MET A 1 26.37 4.38 31.06
CA MET A 1 25.16 5.19 31.29
C MET A 1 25.01 6.37 30.31
N ARG A 2 25.93 7.32 30.18
CA ARG A 2 25.82 8.47 29.23
C ARG A 2 25.69 8.07 27.74
N ARG A 3 26.35 7.02 27.27
CA ARG A 3 26.23 6.53 25.87
C ARG A 3 24.86 5.96 25.57
N GLN A 4 24.24 5.24 26.50
CA GLN A 4 22.88 4.66 26.34
C GLN A 4 21.80 5.74 26.30
N LEU A 5 21.92 6.76 27.16
CA LEU A 5 21.00 7.91 27.15
C LEU A 5 21.10 8.72 25.84
N ARG A 6 22.31 8.89 25.32
CA ARG A 6 22.52 9.58 24.05
C ARG A 6 21.96 8.78 22.85
N SER A 7 22.16 7.45 22.84
CA SER A 7 21.61 6.60 21.78
C SER A 7 20.08 6.55 21.82
N ALA A 8 19.47 6.46 23.00
CA ALA A 8 18.02 6.51 23.16
C ALA A 8 17.42 7.84 22.67
N ARG A 9 18.05 8.97 23.02
CA ARG A 9 17.62 10.29 22.57
C ARG A 9 17.70 10.44 21.05
N LEU A 10 18.80 10.02 20.43
CA LEU A 10 18.95 10.06 18.98
C LEU A 10 17.94 9.16 18.26
N ALA A 11 17.62 7.99 18.82
CA ALA A 11 16.59 7.11 18.30
C ALA A 11 15.20 7.77 18.38
N GLN A 12 14.89 8.44 19.49
CA GLN A 12 13.63 9.15 19.65
C GLN A 12 13.52 10.34 18.70
N GLU A 13 14.57 11.18 18.59
CA GLU A 13 14.59 12.31 17.64
C GLU A 13 14.40 11.83 16.19
N LYS A 14 15.04 10.74 15.80
CA LYS A 14 14.87 10.11 14.48
C LYS A 14 13.45 9.58 14.27
N TYR A 15 12.85 8.96 15.29
CA TYR A 15 11.48 8.47 15.23
C TYR A 15 10.48 9.63 15.02
N GLU A 16 10.61 10.71 15.79
CA GLU A 16 9.76 11.89 15.66
C GLU A 16 9.92 12.56 14.29
N GLN A 17 11.14 12.62 13.76
CA GLN A 17 11.40 13.16 12.43
C GLN A 17 10.75 12.30 11.33
N ASN A 18 10.94 10.99 11.39
CA ASN A 18 10.32 10.06 10.45
C ASN A 18 8.78 10.15 10.48
N ARG A 19 8.19 10.30 11.67
CA ARG A 19 6.75 10.48 11.84
C ARG A 19 6.24 11.77 11.18
N LYS A 20 6.97 12.89 11.34
CA LYS A 20 6.62 14.16 10.69
C LYS A 20 6.70 14.05 9.16
N GLU A 21 7.76 13.45 8.64
CA GLU A 21 7.95 13.22 7.20
C GLU A 21 6.87 12.33 6.61
N LEU A 22 6.48 11.27 7.32
CA LEU A 22 5.41 10.38 6.91
C LEU A 22 4.06 11.12 6.84
N ILE A 23 3.70 11.90 7.87
CA ILE A 23 2.45 12.67 7.90
C ILE A 23 2.44 13.71 6.76
N ALA A 24 3.55 14.40 6.53
CA ALA A 24 3.67 15.36 5.43
C ALA A 24 3.52 14.67 4.06
N GLY A 25 4.17 13.52 3.87
CA GLY A 25 4.06 12.70 2.65
C GLY A 25 2.63 12.23 2.39
N ILE A 26 1.96 11.68 3.41
CA ILE A 26 0.55 11.25 3.30
C ILE A 26 -0.36 12.44 2.95
N SER A 27 -0.16 13.61 3.58
CA SER A 27 -0.96 14.81 3.30
C SER A 27 -0.80 15.28 1.85
N HIS A 28 0.42 15.23 1.31
CA HIS A 28 0.69 15.51 -0.10
C HIS A 28 -0.01 14.49 -1.02
N ASP A 29 0.12 13.20 -0.70
CA ASP A 29 -0.43 12.11 -1.51
C ASP A 29 -1.97 12.08 -1.50
N LEU A 30 -2.61 12.54 -0.42
CA LEU A 30 -4.06 12.74 -0.35
C LEU A 30 -4.54 13.95 -1.17
N SER A 31 -3.75 15.01 -1.23
CA SER A 31 -4.13 16.26 -1.93
C SER A 31 -4.26 16.07 -3.44
N THR A 32 -3.43 15.23 -4.03
CA THR A 32 -3.41 14.99 -5.49
C THR A 32 -4.71 14.36 -5.99
N PRO A 33 -5.14 13.17 -5.53
CA PRO A 33 -6.39 12.56 -5.98
C PRO A 33 -7.61 13.38 -5.59
N LEU A 34 -7.58 14.08 -4.45
CA LEU A 34 -8.67 14.98 -4.05
C LEU A 34 -8.84 16.14 -5.03
N THR A 35 -7.75 16.74 -5.49
CA THR A 35 -7.76 17.83 -6.47
C THR A 35 -8.31 17.35 -7.82
N LEU A 36 -7.89 16.17 -8.28
CA LEU A 36 -8.38 15.56 -9.52
C LEU A 36 -9.87 15.24 -9.44
N LEU A 37 -10.32 14.64 -8.33
CA LEU A 37 -11.73 14.33 -8.08
C LEU A 37 -12.58 15.60 -8.14
N LYS A 38 -12.18 16.67 -7.46
CA LYS A 38 -12.85 17.98 -7.52
C LYS A 38 -12.84 18.56 -8.93
N GLY A 39 -11.75 18.44 -9.66
CA GLY A 39 -11.63 18.92 -11.03
C GLY A 39 -12.60 18.24 -12.00
N TYR A 40 -12.68 16.89 -11.96
CA TYR A 40 -13.60 16.13 -12.80
C TYR A 40 -15.06 16.39 -12.41
N ALA A 41 -15.38 16.41 -11.12
CA ALA A 41 -16.72 16.74 -10.65
C ALA A 41 -17.14 18.15 -11.09
N SER A 42 -16.28 19.14 -10.92
CA SER A 42 -16.50 20.52 -11.41
C SER A 42 -16.70 20.55 -12.92
N GLY A 43 -15.89 19.83 -13.69
CA GLY A 43 -16.01 19.74 -15.14
C GLY A 43 -17.35 19.19 -15.63
N ILE A 44 -17.97 18.28 -14.86
CA ILE A 44 -19.36 17.82 -15.11
C ILE A 44 -20.35 18.94 -14.78
N LEU A 45 -20.23 19.55 -13.59
CA LEU A 45 -21.17 20.57 -13.10
C LEU A 45 -21.24 21.82 -13.98
N VAL A 46 -20.08 22.29 -14.47
CA VAL A 46 -20.01 23.49 -15.33
C VAL A 46 -20.21 23.17 -16.82
N GLY A 47 -20.52 21.93 -17.18
CA GLY A 47 -20.86 21.51 -18.53
C GLY A 47 -19.67 21.39 -19.48
N ILE A 48 -18.43 21.25 -18.99
CA ILE A 48 -17.24 20.96 -19.81
C ILE A 48 -17.36 19.56 -20.43
N ALA A 49 -17.93 18.60 -19.69
CA ALA A 49 -18.22 17.25 -20.16
C ALA A 49 -19.52 17.24 -20.98
N LYS A 50 -19.46 17.73 -22.23
CA LYS A 50 -20.65 17.94 -23.06
C LYS A 50 -21.32 16.67 -23.56
N THR A 51 -20.54 15.60 -23.82
CA THR A 51 -21.08 14.33 -24.34
C THR A 51 -21.32 13.30 -23.23
N ALA A 52 -22.15 12.31 -23.50
CA ALA A 52 -22.42 11.23 -22.55
C ALA A 52 -21.15 10.42 -22.24
N GLU A 53 -20.33 10.14 -23.27
CA GLU A 53 -19.07 9.41 -23.16
C GLU A 53 -18.07 10.18 -22.27
N LYS A 54 -17.97 11.49 -22.46
CA LYS A 54 -17.07 12.33 -21.66
C LYS A 54 -17.53 12.44 -20.21
N ARG A 55 -18.84 12.50 -19.96
CA ARG A 55 -19.38 12.44 -18.59
C ARG A 55 -19.09 11.10 -17.93
N HIS A 56 -19.30 10.00 -18.67
CA HIS A 56 -19.03 8.66 -18.17
C HIS A 56 -17.55 8.52 -17.80
N HIS A 57 -16.64 8.93 -18.69
CA HIS A 57 -15.22 8.92 -18.43
C HIS A 57 -14.82 9.75 -17.19
N TYR A 58 -15.43 10.94 -17.00
CA TYR A 58 -15.16 11.74 -15.80
C TYR A 58 -15.66 11.06 -14.51
N VAL A 59 -16.79 10.37 -14.56
CA VAL A 59 -17.30 9.58 -13.43
C VAL A 59 -16.36 8.42 -13.10
N GLU A 60 -15.83 7.72 -14.11
CA GLU A 60 -14.81 6.67 -13.91
C GLU A 60 -13.56 7.21 -13.23
N LEU A 61 -13.05 8.37 -13.67
CA LEU A 61 -11.89 9.02 -13.06
C LEU A 61 -12.16 9.47 -11.63
N ILE A 62 -13.37 9.96 -11.34
CA ILE A 62 -13.80 10.28 -9.97
C ILE A 62 -13.75 9.03 -9.10
N TYR A 63 -14.32 7.91 -9.58
CA TYR A 63 -14.34 6.65 -8.85
C TYR A 63 -12.93 6.11 -8.58
N GLN A 64 -12.06 6.11 -9.58
CA GLN A 64 -10.67 5.66 -9.44
C GLN A 64 -9.89 6.50 -8.40
N ASN A 65 -10.07 7.82 -8.41
CA ASN A 65 -9.43 8.70 -7.41
C ASN A 65 -10.02 8.51 -6.01
N ALA A 66 -11.32 8.23 -5.88
CA ALA A 66 -11.95 7.89 -4.61
C ALA A 66 -11.38 6.58 -4.03
N CYS A 67 -11.23 5.52 -4.84
CA CYS A 67 -10.59 4.27 -4.42
C CYS A 67 -9.11 4.47 -4.01
N THR A 68 -8.41 5.40 -4.67
CA THR A 68 -7.03 5.75 -4.30
C THR A 68 -6.99 6.44 -2.93
N LEU A 69 -7.92 7.38 -2.67
CA LEU A 69 -8.05 8.03 -1.36
C LEU A 69 -8.37 7.03 -0.25
N GLU A 70 -9.30 6.09 -0.49
CA GLU A 70 -9.64 5.04 0.46
C GLU A 70 -8.40 4.25 0.89
N LYS A 71 -7.59 3.78 -0.08
CA LYS A 71 -6.33 3.06 0.20
C LYS A 71 -5.33 3.90 1.01
N LEU A 72 -5.23 5.21 0.76
CA LEU A 72 -4.34 6.10 1.51
C LEU A 72 -4.82 6.30 2.95
N VAL A 73 -6.13 6.44 3.15
CA VAL A 73 -6.74 6.53 4.48
C VAL A 73 -6.52 5.23 5.27
N ASP A 74 -6.71 4.07 4.65
CA ASP A 74 -6.46 2.76 5.28
C ASP A 74 -5.00 2.59 5.72
N ARG A 75 -4.05 3.05 4.88
CA ARG A 75 -2.63 3.07 5.25
C ARG A 75 -2.36 3.97 6.46
N LEU A 76 -2.99 5.14 6.51
CA LEU A 76 -2.87 6.06 7.64
C LEU A 76 -3.45 5.46 8.93
N PHE A 77 -4.62 4.81 8.85
CA PHE A 77 -5.23 4.13 10.00
C PHE A 77 -4.35 2.98 10.50
N LEU A 78 -3.81 2.16 9.60
CA LEU A 78 -2.91 1.08 9.98
C LEU A 78 -1.66 1.64 10.66
N PHE A 79 -1.05 2.69 10.11
CA PHE A 79 0.10 3.35 10.73
C PHE A 79 -0.23 3.84 12.14
N SER A 80 -1.36 4.54 12.31
CA SER A 80 -1.81 5.02 13.62
C SER A 80 -2.00 3.89 14.63
N LYS A 81 -2.59 2.76 14.23
CA LYS A 81 -2.76 1.59 15.10
C LYS A 81 -1.41 0.94 15.47
N LEU A 82 -0.48 0.85 14.52
CA LEU A 82 0.88 0.34 14.77
C LEU A 82 1.64 1.25 15.75
N ASP A 83 1.56 2.57 15.55
CA ASP A 83 2.19 3.57 16.39
C ASP A 83 1.71 3.52 17.84
N LEU A 84 0.42 3.23 18.03
CA LEU A 84 -0.21 3.07 19.35
C LEU A 84 -0.04 1.66 19.95
N GLY A 85 0.62 0.73 19.24
CA GLY A 85 0.72 -0.68 19.69
C GLY A 85 -0.62 -1.41 19.75
N GLN A 86 -1.64 -0.93 19.03
CA GLN A 86 -3.01 -1.46 19.06
C GLN A 86 -3.30 -2.51 17.99
N VAL A 87 -2.28 -2.93 17.24
CA VAL A 87 -2.45 -3.99 16.24
C VAL A 87 -2.32 -5.36 16.91
N SER A 88 -3.43 -6.09 16.97
CA SER A 88 -3.43 -7.51 17.35
C SER A 88 -3.17 -8.34 16.11
N PHE A 89 -2.01 -9.00 16.04
CA PHE A 89 -1.69 -9.92 14.96
C PHE A 89 -2.31 -11.28 15.20
N MET A 90 -3.01 -11.82 14.21
CA MET A 90 -3.54 -13.18 14.22
C MET A 90 -2.48 -14.13 13.64
N MET A 91 -1.50 -14.48 14.49
CA MET A 91 -0.38 -15.32 14.06
C MET A 91 -0.83 -16.77 13.87
N GLU A 92 -0.60 -17.34 12.69
CA GLU A 92 -0.84 -18.75 12.37
C GLU A 92 0.41 -19.40 11.79
N ARG A 93 0.53 -20.72 11.96
CA ARG A 93 1.64 -21.49 11.40
C ARG A 93 1.40 -21.78 9.94
N VAL A 94 2.25 -21.25 9.06
CA VAL A 94 2.13 -21.33 7.61
C VAL A 94 3.37 -21.95 6.99
N SER A 95 3.16 -22.85 6.03
CA SER A 95 4.21 -23.32 5.13
C SER A 95 4.51 -22.23 4.10
N LEU A 96 5.68 -21.63 4.15
CA LEU A 96 6.09 -20.62 3.16
C LEU A 96 6.17 -21.22 1.74
N ARG A 97 6.50 -22.50 1.65
CA ARG A 97 6.52 -23.21 0.38
C ARG A 97 5.16 -23.18 -0.29
N ASP A 98 4.12 -23.59 0.45
CA ASP A 98 2.77 -23.69 -0.09
C ASP A 98 2.19 -22.30 -0.32
N TYR A 99 2.39 -21.38 0.63
CA TYR A 99 1.95 -19.99 0.50
C TYR A 99 2.47 -19.32 -0.79
N PHE A 100 3.77 -19.44 -1.06
CA PHE A 100 4.34 -18.84 -2.27
C PHE A 100 4.08 -19.63 -3.54
N ALA A 101 3.81 -20.95 -3.46
CA ALA A 101 3.33 -21.73 -4.60
C ALA A 101 1.93 -21.27 -5.05
N ASP A 102 1.01 -21.14 -4.08
CA ASP A 102 -0.34 -20.62 -4.33
C ASP A 102 -0.30 -19.19 -4.87
N PHE A 103 0.49 -18.32 -4.22
CA PHE A 103 0.71 -16.95 -4.66
C PHE A 103 1.25 -16.86 -6.10
N ALA A 104 2.23 -17.70 -6.45
CA ALA A 104 2.78 -17.74 -7.80
C ALA A 104 1.74 -18.21 -8.82
N ALA A 105 0.98 -19.27 -8.49
CA ALA A 105 -0.08 -19.78 -9.35
C ALA A 105 -1.15 -18.71 -9.66
N GLU A 106 -1.56 -17.95 -8.65
CA GLU A 106 -2.60 -16.91 -8.78
C GLU A 106 -2.13 -15.64 -9.51
N ASN A 107 -0.83 -15.31 -9.43
CA ASN A 107 -0.36 -14.00 -9.85
C ASN A 107 0.53 -14.00 -11.09
N THR A 108 1.00 -15.15 -11.58
CA THR A 108 1.96 -15.23 -12.71
C THR A 108 1.38 -14.59 -13.98
N GLU A 109 0.16 -14.92 -14.35
CA GLU A 109 -0.49 -14.39 -15.57
C GLU A 109 -0.75 -12.88 -15.43
N ARG A 110 -1.33 -12.45 -14.32
CA ARG A 110 -1.61 -11.02 -14.02
C ARG A 110 -0.36 -10.16 -14.04
N LEU A 111 0.77 -10.68 -13.56
CA LEU A 111 2.04 -9.95 -13.55
C LEU A 111 2.68 -9.93 -14.93
N ALA A 112 2.57 -11.01 -15.71
CA ALA A 112 3.04 -11.08 -17.08
C ALA A 112 2.34 -10.04 -17.97
N GLU A 113 1.02 -9.88 -17.86
CA GLU A 113 0.25 -8.83 -18.55
C GLU A 113 0.75 -7.41 -18.25
N ARG A 114 1.33 -7.20 -17.07
CA ARG A 114 1.92 -5.93 -16.64
C ARG A 114 3.43 -5.82 -16.91
N GLY A 115 4.01 -6.80 -17.64
CA GLY A 115 5.42 -6.82 -18.01
C GLY A 115 6.38 -7.22 -16.89
N LEU A 116 5.91 -7.97 -15.89
CA LEU A 116 6.74 -8.60 -14.87
C LEU A 116 6.75 -10.11 -15.04
N ILE A 117 7.93 -10.72 -14.89
CA ILE A 117 8.09 -12.17 -14.88
C ILE A 117 8.28 -12.61 -13.42
N LEU A 118 7.35 -13.43 -12.92
CA LEU A 118 7.43 -14.01 -11.58
C LEU A 118 8.14 -15.35 -11.64
N HIS A 119 9.30 -15.43 -11.01
CA HIS A 119 10.03 -16.69 -10.80
C HIS A 119 9.89 -17.13 -9.35
N TYR A 120 9.35 -18.32 -9.14
CA TYR A 120 9.28 -18.94 -7.84
C TYR A 120 10.17 -20.19 -7.80
N SER A 121 11.12 -20.22 -6.89
CA SER A 121 11.95 -21.39 -6.61
C SER A 121 11.67 -21.86 -5.18
N PRO A 122 10.95 -23.00 -5.03
CA PRO A 122 10.62 -23.49 -3.70
C PRO A 122 11.88 -23.88 -2.91
N PRO A 123 11.90 -23.70 -1.59
CA PRO A 123 13.00 -24.13 -0.74
C PRO A 123 13.15 -25.65 -0.78
N ALA A 124 14.38 -26.15 -0.64
CA ALA A 124 14.70 -27.58 -0.69
C ALA A 124 14.09 -28.40 0.45
N GLY A 125 13.72 -27.75 1.57
CA GLY A 125 13.16 -28.38 2.76
C GLY A 125 11.87 -27.70 3.25
N PRO A 126 11.28 -28.21 4.34
CA PRO A 126 10.10 -27.60 4.95
C PRO A 126 10.45 -26.23 5.53
N ALA A 127 9.72 -25.21 5.13
CA ALA A 127 9.90 -23.82 5.58
C ALA A 127 8.61 -23.35 6.28
N TRP A 128 8.53 -23.58 7.59
CA TRP A 128 7.41 -23.17 8.41
C TRP A 128 7.73 -21.90 9.19
N THR A 129 6.75 -21.00 9.27
CA THR A 129 6.85 -19.79 10.08
C THR A 129 5.49 -19.41 10.66
N ALA A 130 5.49 -18.51 11.64
CA ALA A 130 4.26 -17.92 12.17
C ALA A 130 4.09 -16.53 11.51
N ILE A 131 2.99 -16.34 10.81
CA ILE A 131 2.61 -15.07 10.19
C ILE A 131 1.13 -14.77 10.39
N ASP A 132 0.78 -13.49 10.37
CA ASP A 132 -0.58 -13.05 10.11
C ASP A 132 -0.74 -12.98 8.58
N ARG A 133 -1.53 -13.87 7.99
CA ARG A 133 -1.68 -13.98 6.52
C ARG A 133 -2.11 -12.67 5.88
N MET A 134 -3.07 -11.97 6.51
CA MET A 134 -3.61 -10.73 5.95
C MET A 134 -2.55 -9.63 5.92
N GLN A 135 -1.80 -9.47 7.02
CA GLN A 135 -0.74 -8.46 7.08
C GLN A 135 0.46 -8.85 6.20
N PHE A 136 0.78 -10.14 6.12
CA PHE A 136 1.85 -10.62 5.26
C PHE A 136 1.50 -10.43 3.77
N GLN A 137 0.26 -10.71 3.36
CA GLN A 137 -0.21 -10.42 2.01
C GLN A 137 -0.05 -8.93 1.65
N ARG A 138 -0.37 -8.02 2.57
CA ARG A 138 -0.14 -6.57 2.37
C ARG A 138 1.33 -6.23 2.14
N VAL A 139 2.25 -6.92 2.81
CA VAL A 139 3.71 -6.73 2.57
C VAL A 139 4.05 -7.14 1.14
N ILE A 140 3.59 -8.31 0.71
CA ILE A 140 3.84 -8.82 -0.65
C ILE A 140 3.23 -7.88 -1.70
N ASP A 141 1.99 -7.44 -1.53
CA ASP A 141 1.32 -6.52 -2.45
C ASP A 141 2.07 -5.19 -2.58
N ASN A 142 2.56 -4.63 -1.46
CA ASN A 142 3.38 -3.42 -1.49
C ASN A 142 4.70 -3.62 -2.26
N LEU A 143 5.36 -4.77 -2.10
CA LEU A 143 6.58 -5.10 -2.83
C LEU A 143 6.32 -5.23 -4.34
N LEU A 144 5.20 -5.85 -4.72
CA LEU A 144 4.79 -5.97 -6.12
C LEU A 144 4.43 -4.62 -6.73
N GLU A 145 3.66 -3.78 -6.01
CA GLU A 145 3.36 -2.43 -6.48
C GLU A 145 4.64 -1.61 -6.71
N ASN A 146 5.62 -1.73 -5.81
CA ASN A 146 6.91 -1.09 -5.98
C ASN A 146 7.67 -1.63 -7.20
N ALA A 147 7.72 -2.95 -7.39
CA ALA A 147 8.36 -3.56 -8.56
C ALA A 147 7.70 -3.11 -9.88
N LEU A 148 6.36 -2.96 -9.91
CA LEU A 148 5.63 -2.44 -11.07
C LEU A 148 5.89 -0.96 -11.33
N LYS A 149 6.13 -0.17 -10.29
CA LYS A 149 6.34 1.27 -10.39
C LYS A 149 7.76 1.64 -10.82
N TYR A 150 8.75 0.84 -10.43
CA TYR A 150 10.19 1.16 -10.62
C TYR A 150 10.89 0.21 -11.61
N LYS A 151 10.15 -0.51 -12.45
CA LYS A 151 10.70 -1.34 -13.54
C LYS A 151 11.34 -0.51 -14.66
#